data_64942466a90bd16c04ebe2678fb1ca39
#
_entry.id   64942466a90bd16c04ebe2678fb1ca39
#
_cell.length_a   1.000
_cell.length_b   1.000
_cell.length_c   1.000
_cell.angle_alpha   90.00
_cell.angle_beta   90.00
_cell.angle_gamma   90.00
#
_symmetry.space_group_name_H-M   'P 1'
#
loop_
_entity.id
_entity.type
_entity.pdbx_description
1 polymer ?
#
loop_
_entity_poly.entity_id
_entity_poly.type
_entity_poly.pdbx_seq_one_letter_code
_entity_poly.pdbx_strand_id
1 'polypeptide(L)'
;MVSNNKIQNIDLSVYIILNIGDTIYKGCQNLEKRIGNIYLIKECMFYIMGANARYIWANYCRIKRVETMRQNMDVFTICPEYETGHFKIRKLEAEDAEGLFSCYSDPEAARFFNGDCCGDDFYYTDKDKFRGCVEYWLSRYEAKDFVRWSVLDRKTGLLIGTMEVCPSLKYAVDGKQMGILRIDLKSEYERLPVLRELMDVLICHIYEDFEVASILMKIQKDAGERQKLIKEYQFVAAREECNISLEDYYIRYC
;
A
#
# COMPACT_ATOMS: atom_id res chain seq x y z
N MET A 1 36.97 3.08 13.09
CA MET A 1 36.70 4.27 12.27
C MET A 1 35.27 4.18 11.76
N VAL A 2 34.53 5.22 11.97
CA VAL A 2 33.08 5.37 12.03
C VAL A 2 32.39 4.97 10.72
N SER A 3 31.47 4.01 10.77
CA SER A 3 30.51 3.73 9.71
C SER A 3 29.32 4.66 9.86
N ASN A 4 29.17 5.59 8.92
CA ASN A 4 28.00 6.46 8.85
C ASN A 4 26.77 5.67 8.37
N ASN A 5 25.90 5.34 9.29
CA ASN A 5 24.54 4.94 8.99
C ASN A 5 23.75 6.16 8.47
N LYS A 6 23.51 6.19 7.18
CA LYS A 6 22.47 7.04 6.60
C LYS A 6 21.13 6.41 6.94
N ILE A 7 20.52 6.86 8.01
CA ILE A 7 19.09 6.75 8.24
C ILE A 7 18.46 7.69 7.20
N GLN A 8 17.83 7.10 6.16
CA GLN A 8 17.14 7.85 5.13
C GLN A 8 15.89 8.47 5.72
N ASN A 9 15.68 9.72 5.41
CA ASN A 9 14.63 10.67 5.66
C ASN A 9 13.20 10.06 5.73
N ILE A 10 12.88 9.37 6.79
CA ILE A 10 11.56 9.53 7.40
C ILE A 10 11.58 10.97 7.88
N ASP A 11 10.58 11.76 7.48
CA ASP A 11 10.49 13.14 7.93
C ASP A 11 10.68 13.11 9.45
N LEU A 12 11.81 13.63 9.89
CA LEU A 12 12.23 13.58 11.31
C LEU A 12 11.12 14.16 12.19
N SER A 13 10.30 15.03 11.63
CA SER A 13 9.11 15.60 12.26
C SER A 13 8.02 14.55 12.51
N VAL A 14 7.77 13.62 11.58
CA VAL A 14 6.79 12.53 11.74
C VAL A 14 7.29 11.51 12.77
N TYR A 15 8.56 11.12 12.70
CA TYR A 15 9.17 10.21 13.67
C TYR A 15 9.18 10.80 15.08
N ILE A 16 9.50 12.09 15.21
CA ILE A 16 9.47 12.82 16.49
C ILE A 16 8.02 12.93 17.00
N ILE A 17 7.06 13.24 16.13
CA ILE A 17 5.63 13.34 16.47
C ILE A 17 5.10 12.01 17.00
N LEU A 18 5.41 10.88 16.33
CA LEU A 18 4.95 9.56 16.75
C LEU A 18 5.58 9.15 18.08
N ASN A 19 6.90 9.28 18.24
CA ASN A 19 7.58 8.88 19.48
C ASN A 19 7.22 9.78 20.69
N ILE A 20 7.12 11.08 20.49
CA ILE A 20 6.66 12.00 21.54
C ILE A 20 5.19 11.74 21.84
N GLY A 21 4.36 11.53 20.82
CA GLY A 21 2.94 11.20 20.96
C GLY A 21 2.72 9.91 21.77
N ASP A 22 3.43 8.82 21.47
CA ASP A 22 3.35 7.56 22.21
C ASP A 22 3.81 7.69 23.68
N THR A 23 4.89 8.44 23.90
CA THR A 23 5.39 8.69 25.26
C THR A 23 4.37 9.49 26.08
N ILE A 24 3.78 10.51 25.48
CA ILE A 24 2.75 11.35 26.09
C ILE A 24 1.46 10.53 26.33
N TYR A 25 1.03 9.71 25.34
CA TYR A 25 -0.16 8.88 25.47
C TYR A 25 -0.03 7.84 26.60
N LYS A 26 1.10 7.12 26.67
CA LYS A 26 1.40 6.19 27.78
C LYS A 26 1.46 6.90 29.13
N GLY A 27 2.02 8.10 29.16
CA GLY A 27 2.03 8.96 30.34
C GLY A 27 0.61 9.36 30.77
N CYS A 28 -0.24 9.75 29.83
CA CYS A 28 -1.64 10.10 30.08
C CYS A 28 -2.47 8.90 30.58
N GLN A 29 -2.31 7.72 29.99
CA GLN A 29 -3.01 6.51 30.47
C GLN A 29 -2.60 6.11 31.89
N ASN A 30 -1.32 6.27 32.24
CA ASN A 30 -0.84 6.00 33.58
C ASN A 30 -1.36 7.04 34.60
N LEU A 31 -1.48 8.30 34.21
CA LEU A 31 -2.08 9.37 35.02
C LEU A 31 -3.60 9.19 35.15
N GLU A 32 -4.30 8.76 34.10
CA GLU A 32 -5.72 8.45 34.14
C GLU A 32 -6.06 7.37 35.16
N LYS A 33 -5.26 6.29 35.17
CA LYS A 33 -5.38 5.23 36.20
C LYS A 33 -5.14 5.74 37.63
N ARG A 34 -4.39 6.84 37.81
CA ARG A 34 -4.05 7.42 39.11
C ARG A 34 -5.01 8.53 39.56
N ILE A 35 -5.53 9.33 38.64
CA ILE A 35 -6.25 10.58 38.94
C ILE A 35 -7.74 10.53 38.48
N GLY A 36 -8.10 9.56 37.60
CA GLY A 36 -9.50 9.34 37.19
C GLY A 36 -10.11 10.45 36.32
N ASN A 37 -9.33 11.39 35.80
CA ASN A 37 -9.84 12.52 35.02
C ASN A 37 -8.94 12.93 33.85
N ILE A 38 -9.26 12.42 32.66
CA ILE A 38 -8.59 12.71 31.39
C ILE A 38 -8.64 14.21 31.01
N TYR A 39 -9.70 14.92 31.41
CA TYR A 39 -9.88 16.32 31.01
C TYR A 39 -8.81 17.23 31.63
N LEU A 40 -8.52 17.04 32.88
CA LEU A 40 -7.49 17.79 33.61
C LEU A 40 -6.08 17.55 33.06
N ILE A 41 -5.79 16.33 32.62
CA ILE A 41 -4.49 15.97 32.04
C ILE A 41 -4.29 16.66 30.68
N LYS A 42 -5.33 16.71 29.84
CA LYS A 42 -5.30 17.41 28.53
C LYS A 42 -5.05 18.91 28.70
N GLU A 43 -5.74 19.55 29.63
CA GLU A 43 -5.57 20.99 29.88
C GLU A 43 -4.18 21.34 30.40
N CYS A 44 -3.62 20.55 31.33
CA CYS A 44 -2.26 20.74 31.82
C CYS A 44 -1.21 20.59 30.70
N MET A 45 -1.38 19.60 29.81
CA MET A 45 -0.49 19.39 28.67
C MET A 45 -0.54 20.54 27.66
N PHE A 46 -1.74 21.08 27.36
CA PHE A 46 -1.90 22.20 26.45
C PHE A 46 -1.33 23.51 27.02
N TYR A 47 -1.35 23.66 28.33
CA TYR A 47 -0.75 24.80 29.00
C TYR A 47 0.79 24.77 28.95
N ILE A 48 1.38 23.60 29.07
CA ILE A 48 2.84 23.41 29.09
C ILE A 48 3.46 23.48 27.66
N MET A 49 2.75 23.01 26.64
CA MET A 49 3.28 22.81 25.29
C MET A 49 2.84 23.85 24.25
N GLY A 50 1.92 24.78 24.60
CA GLY A 50 1.45 25.87 23.73
C GLY A 50 0.55 25.44 22.55
N ALA A 51 0.22 26.40 21.66
CA ALA A 51 -0.76 26.22 20.57
C ALA A 51 -0.43 25.07 19.58
N ASN A 52 0.85 24.81 19.36
CA ASN A 52 1.29 23.74 18.45
C ASN A 52 0.98 22.33 19.01
N ALA A 53 0.90 22.17 20.32
CA ALA A 53 0.60 20.88 20.94
C ALA A 53 -0.83 20.41 20.66
N ARG A 54 -1.79 21.32 20.53
CA ARG A 54 -3.18 20.99 20.18
C ARG A 54 -3.27 20.39 18.79
N TYR A 55 -2.53 20.95 17.84
CA TYR A 55 -2.48 20.44 16.47
C TYR A 55 -1.80 19.07 16.39
N ILE A 56 -0.65 18.93 17.05
CA ILE A 56 0.11 17.66 17.13
C ILE A 56 -0.75 16.56 17.79
N TRP A 57 -1.38 16.86 18.91
CA TRP A 57 -2.24 15.91 19.63
C TRP A 57 -3.49 15.52 18.84
N ALA A 58 -4.16 16.47 18.19
CA ALA A 58 -5.33 16.19 17.36
C ALA A 58 -4.99 15.26 16.18
N ASN A 59 -3.86 15.52 15.52
CA ASN A 59 -3.37 14.66 14.44
C ASN A 59 -2.93 13.27 14.97
N TYR A 60 -2.23 13.21 16.08
CA TYR A 60 -1.87 11.95 16.71
C TYR A 60 -3.10 11.10 17.08
N CYS A 61 -4.09 11.71 17.74
CA CYS A 61 -5.35 11.02 18.07
C CYS A 61 -6.12 10.57 16.83
N ARG A 62 -6.07 11.36 15.75
CA ARG A 62 -6.69 11.02 14.47
C ARG A 62 -5.98 9.82 13.84
N ILE A 63 -4.65 9.84 13.79
CA ILE A 63 -3.84 8.73 13.27
C ILE A 63 -4.09 7.46 14.11
N LYS A 64 -3.97 7.53 15.44
CA LYS A 64 -4.19 6.38 16.34
C LYS A 64 -5.62 5.85 16.28
N ARG A 65 -6.63 6.70 16.14
CA ARG A 65 -8.02 6.25 15.96
C ARG A 65 -8.22 5.51 14.64
N VAL A 66 -7.58 6.00 13.57
CA VAL A 66 -7.60 5.33 12.27
C VAL A 66 -6.84 4.01 12.34
N GLU A 67 -5.64 3.98 12.96
CA GLU A 67 -4.87 2.76 13.19
C GLU A 67 -5.65 1.72 14.02
N THR A 68 -6.26 2.12 15.14
CA THR A 68 -7.04 1.20 16.00
C THR A 68 -8.28 0.68 15.28
N MET A 69 -8.91 1.50 14.43
CA MET A 69 -10.04 1.04 13.60
C MET A 69 -9.57 0.09 12.50
N ARG A 70 -8.39 0.32 11.90
CA ARG A 70 -7.80 -0.56 10.89
C ARG A 70 -7.36 -1.90 11.45
N GLN A 71 -6.71 -1.93 12.62
CA GLN A 71 -6.20 -3.15 13.27
C GLN A 71 -7.28 -4.22 13.57
N ASN A 72 -8.57 -3.86 13.47
CA ASN A 72 -9.69 -4.78 13.72
C ASN A 72 -10.58 -5.01 12.50
N MET A 73 -10.21 -4.52 11.32
CA MET A 73 -11.07 -4.64 10.13
C MET A 73 -10.37 -5.46 9.04
N ASP A 74 -10.96 -6.61 8.73
CA ASP A 74 -10.64 -7.40 7.56
C ASP A 74 -10.80 -6.55 6.28
N VAL A 75 -9.75 -6.44 5.48
CA VAL A 75 -9.71 -5.68 4.20
C VAL A 75 -10.78 -6.12 3.20
N PHE A 76 -11.29 -7.35 3.36
CA PHE A 76 -12.38 -7.89 2.56
C PHE A 76 -13.76 -7.52 3.10
N THR A 77 -13.85 -7.03 4.34
CA THR A 77 -15.09 -6.48 4.91
C THR A 77 -15.22 -5.00 4.60
N ILE A 78 -14.14 -4.24 4.77
CA ILE A 78 -14.06 -2.83 4.40
C ILE A 78 -12.76 -2.62 3.64
N CYS A 79 -12.87 -2.46 2.32
CA CYS A 79 -11.72 -2.19 1.48
C CYS A 79 -11.12 -0.83 1.86
N PRO A 80 -9.83 -0.77 2.23
CA PRO A 80 -9.19 0.50 2.51
C PRO A 80 -9.09 1.36 1.25
N GLU A 81 -9.28 2.66 1.41
CA GLU A 81 -9.05 3.65 0.36
C GLU A 81 -7.89 4.55 0.77
N TYR A 82 -7.14 5.03 -0.20
CA TYR A 82 -5.98 5.88 0.02
C TYR A 82 -6.03 7.10 -0.89
N GLU A 83 -5.47 8.20 -0.42
CA GLU A 83 -5.26 9.40 -1.21
C GLU A 83 -3.82 9.89 -1.05
N THR A 84 -3.24 10.31 -2.15
CA THR A 84 -1.92 10.94 -2.23
C THR A 84 -2.06 12.38 -2.73
N GLY A 85 -0.93 13.04 -3.02
CA GLY A 85 -0.94 14.35 -3.66
C GLY A 85 -1.63 14.35 -5.02
N HIS A 86 -1.40 13.29 -5.82
CA HIS A 86 -1.86 13.23 -7.21
C HIS A 86 -2.90 12.13 -7.47
N PHE A 87 -3.02 11.11 -6.63
CA PHE A 87 -3.85 9.93 -6.90
C PHE A 87 -4.88 9.66 -5.81
N LYS A 88 -6.03 9.16 -6.23
CA LYS A 88 -7.01 8.47 -5.38
C LYS A 88 -6.99 6.99 -5.72
N ILE A 89 -6.94 6.16 -4.68
CA ILE A 89 -6.88 4.70 -4.77
C ILE A 89 -8.09 4.19 -3.99
N ARG A 90 -9.06 3.62 -4.70
CA ARG A 90 -10.31 3.12 -4.12
C ARG A 90 -10.63 1.72 -4.62
N LYS A 91 -11.49 1.00 -3.90
CA LYS A 91 -11.99 -0.31 -4.35
C LYS A 91 -12.39 -0.24 -5.82
N LEU A 92 -12.01 -1.27 -6.59
CA LEU A 92 -12.48 -1.46 -7.96
C LEU A 92 -14.00 -1.59 -7.98
N GLU A 93 -14.65 -0.96 -8.96
CA GLU A 93 -16.08 -1.01 -9.22
C GLU A 93 -16.34 -1.53 -10.65
N ALA A 94 -17.54 -2.08 -10.90
CA ALA A 94 -17.89 -2.61 -12.22
C ALA A 94 -17.86 -1.53 -13.33
N GLU A 95 -18.24 -0.31 -12.95
CA GLU A 95 -18.27 0.86 -13.83
C GLU A 95 -16.88 1.30 -14.29
N ASP A 96 -15.84 0.89 -13.57
CA ASP A 96 -14.45 1.22 -13.91
C ASP A 96 -13.97 0.53 -15.19
N ALA A 97 -14.63 -0.54 -15.61
CA ALA A 97 -14.24 -1.30 -16.81
C ALA A 97 -14.10 -0.40 -18.06
N GLU A 98 -14.99 0.56 -18.27
CA GLU A 98 -14.92 1.44 -19.44
C GLU A 98 -13.67 2.34 -19.40
N GLY A 99 -13.38 2.95 -18.24
CA GLY A 99 -12.22 3.84 -18.07
C GLY A 99 -10.88 3.09 -18.06
N LEU A 100 -10.85 1.89 -17.44
CA LEU A 100 -9.67 1.05 -17.36
C LEU A 100 -9.33 0.37 -18.68
N PHE A 101 -10.27 0.20 -19.59
CA PHE A 101 -10.01 -0.45 -20.89
C PHE A 101 -8.83 0.18 -21.62
N SER A 102 -8.67 1.50 -21.54
CA SER A 102 -7.54 2.21 -22.18
C SER A 102 -6.17 1.84 -21.57
N CYS A 103 -6.12 1.35 -20.34
CA CYS A 103 -4.91 0.82 -19.70
C CYS A 103 -4.62 -0.61 -20.21
N TYR A 104 -5.65 -1.45 -20.23
CA TYR A 104 -5.53 -2.87 -20.57
C TYR A 104 -5.59 -3.17 -22.07
N SER A 105 -5.82 -2.18 -22.91
CA SER A 105 -5.68 -2.24 -24.37
C SER A 105 -4.41 -1.55 -24.90
N ASP A 106 -3.56 -1.05 -24.00
CA ASP A 106 -2.26 -0.46 -24.32
C ASP A 106 -1.18 -1.54 -24.32
N PRO A 107 -0.62 -1.94 -25.48
CA PRO A 107 0.40 -2.98 -25.54
C PRO A 107 1.71 -2.57 -24.82
N GLU A 108 2.02 -1.27 -24.75
CA GLU A 108 3.21 -0.78 -24.05
C GLU A 108 3.03 -0.85 -22.52
N ALA A 109 1.81 -0.78 -22.03
CA ALA A 109 1.49 -1.00 -20.63
C ALA A 109 1.47 -2.50 -20.28
N ALA A 110 0.75 -3.29 -21.09
CA ALA A 110 0.50 -4.71 -20.84
C ALA A 110 1.79 -5.55 -20.72
N ARG A 111 2.87 -5.14 -21.40
CA ARG A 111 4.19 -5.81 -21.29
C ARG A 111 4.75 -5.85 -19.86
N PHE A 112 4.29 -4.98 -18.98
CA PHE A 112 4.72 -4.91 -17.59
C PHE A 112 3.74 -5.56 -16.61
N PHE A 113 2.60 -6.06 -17.09
CA PHE A 113 1.62 -6.71 -16.23
C PHE A 113 2.07 -8.12 -15.85
N ASN A 114 1.66 -8.56 -14.68
CA ASN A 114 1.99 -9.90 -14.22
C ASN A 114 0.85 -10.87 -14.54
N GLY A 115 0.97 -11.59 -15.65
CA GLY A 115 0.05 -12.64 -16.06
C GLY A 115 0.38 -14.04 -15.52
N ASP A 116 1.47 -14.20 -14.76
CA ASP A 116 1.91 -15.51 -14.32
C ASP A 116 0.87 -16.18 -13.41
N CYS A 117 0.60 -17.43 -13.70
CA CYS A 117 -0.40 -18.25 -12.99
C CYS A 117 -1.86 -17.77 -13.12
N CYS A 118 -2.14 -16.79 -14.01
CA CYS A 118 -3.50 -16.28 -14.21
C CYS A 118 -4.19 -16.89 -15.44
N GLY A 119 -3.40 -17.45 -16.37
CA GLY A 119 -3.93 -17.95 -17.65
C GLY A 119 -4.35 -16.81 -18.60
N ASP A 120 -3.90 -15.59 -18.33
CA ASP A 120 -4.22 -14.37 -19.05
C ASP A 120 -2.98 -13.47 -19.11
N ASP A 121 -2.77 -12.77 -20.22
CA ASP A 121 -1.70 -11.78 -20.38
C ASP A 121 -2.15 -10.35 -20.04
N PHE A 122 -3.44 -10.20 -19.70
CA PHE A 122 -4.08 -8.92 -19.38
C PHE A 122 -4.00 -7.87 -20.50
N TYR A 123 -3.86 -8.30 -21.76
CA TYR A 123 -3.98 -7.45 -22.93
C TYR A 123 -5.29 -7.70 -23.65
N TYR A 124 -6.15 -6.69 -23.69
CA TYR A 124 -7.50 -6.82 -24.23
C TYR A 124 -7.74 -5.88 -25.41
N THR A 125 -8.18 -6.44 -26.54
CA THR A 125 -8.67 -5.68 -27.70
C THR A 125 -10.20 -5.64 -27.78
N ASP A 126 -10.87 -6.38 -26.91
CA ASP A 126 -12.32 -6.54 -26.86
C ASP A 126 -12.83 -6.05 -25.48
N LYS A 127 -13.68 -5.02 -25.49
CA LYS A 127 -14.23 -4.40 -24.28
C LYS A 127 -15.12 -5.35 -23.48
N ASP A 128 -15.87 -6.24 -24.13
CA ASP A 128 -16.77 -7.15 -23.43
C ASP A 128 -15.98 -8.25 -22.71
N LYS A 129 -14.90 -8.73 -23.30
CA LYS A 129 -13.95 -9.63 -22.63
C LYS A 129 -13.30 -8.95 -21.44
N PHE A 130 -12.87 -7.70 -21.58
CA PHE A 130 -12.29 -6.97 -20.46
C PHE A 130 -13.30 -6.71 -19.33
N ARG A 131 -14.57 -6.39 -19.69
CA ARG A 131 -15.64 -6.27 -18.69
C ARG A 131 -15.82 -7.57 -17.90
N GLY A 132 -15.83 -8.72 -18.58
CA GLY A 132 -15.86 -10.03 -17.93
C GLY A 132 -14.67 -10.28 -17.01
N CYS A 133 -13.48 -9.78 -17.35
CA CYS A 133 -12.31 -9.81 -16.47
C CYS A 133 -12.51 -8.96 -15.20
N VAL A 134 -13.05 -7.75 -15.33
CA VAL A 134 -13.37 -6.88 -14.17
C VAL A 134 -14.41 -7.54 -13.26
N GLU A 135 -15.47 -8.13 -13.83
CA GLU A 135 -16.47 -8.90 -13.07
C GLU A 135 -15.85 -10.09 -12.33
N TYR A 136 -14.91 -10.80 -12.99
CA TYR A 136 -14.14 -11.86 -12.33
C TYR A 136 -13.33 -11.31 -11.15
N TRP A 137 -12.60 -10.19 -11.29
CA TRP A 137 -11.85 -9.59 -10.18
C TRP A 137 -12.74 -9.20 -9.00
N LEU A 138 -13.92 -8.64 -9.27
CA LEU A 138 -14.90 -8.34 -8.22
C LEU A 138 -15.37 -9.60 -7.49
N SER A 139 -15.61 -10.69 -8.22
CA SER A 139 -15.99 -11.97 -7.61
C SER A 139 -14.88 -12.55 -6.71
N ARG A 140 -13.60 -12.30 -7.05
CA ARG A 140 -12.46 -12.73 -6.22
C ARG A 140 -12.31 -11.92 -4.95
N TYR A 141 -12.68 -10.63 -4.98
CA TYR A 141 -12.76 -9.83 -3.75
C TYR A 141 -13.82 -10.40 -2.78
N GLU A 142 -15.00 -10.73 -3.28
CA GLU A 142 -16.07 -11.37 -2.47
C GLU A 142 -15.64 -12.76 -1.95
N ALA A 143 -14.82 -13.49 -2.70
CA ALA A 143 -14.23 -14.75 -2.27
C ALA A 143 -13.03 -14.59 -1.33
N LYS A 144 -12.61 -13.35 -1.02
CA LYS A 144 -11.45 -13.00 -0.19
C LYS A 144 -10.11 -13.50 -0.72
N ASP A 145 -9.96 -13.56 -2.04
CA ASP A 145 -8.71 -14.00 -2.66
C ASP A 145 -7.70 -12.87 -2.79
N PHE A 146 -8.15 -11.69 -3.22
CA PHE A 146 -7.32 -10.49 -3.35
C PHE A 146 -8.13 -9.21 -3.29
N VAL A 147 -7.45 -8.11 -2.96
CA VAL A 147 -7.99 -6.76 -3.09
C VAL A 147 -7.41 -6.12 -4.34
N ARG A 148 -8.27 -5.61 -5.21
CA ARG A 148 -7.86 -4.78 -6.35
C ARG A 148 -8.49 -3.40 -6.23
N TRP A 149 -7.64 -2.40 -6.38
CA TRP A 149 -8.02 -1.00 -6.37
C TRP A 149 -7.93 -0.40 -7.77
N SER A 150 -8.82 0.52 -8.06
CA SER A 150 -8.68 1.46 -9.17
C SER A 150 -7.83 2.64 -8.74
N VAL A 151 -6.93 3.07 -9.60
CA VAL A 151 -6.08 4.26 -9.42
C VAL A 151 -6.59 5.38 -10.31
N LEU A 152 -6.95 6.51 -9.69
CA LEU A 152 -7.47 7.69 -10.38
C LEU A 152 -6.47 8.85 -10.24
N ASP A 153 -6.22 9.55 -11.33
CA ASP A 153 -5.57 10.84 -11.31
C ASP A 153 -6.53 11.89 -10.73
N ARG A 154 -6.17 12.52 -9.61
CA ARG A 154 -7.06 13.46 -8.89
C ARG A 154 -7.33 14.74 -9.64
N LYS A 155 -6.42 15.16 -10.53
CA LYS A 155 -6.56 16.38 -11.33
C LYS A 155 -7.56 16.20 -12.45
N THR A 156 -7.55 15.03 -13.10
CA THR A 156 -8.38 14.76 -14.29
C THR A 156 -9.60 13.91 -13.97
N GLY A 157 -9.59 13.16 -12.88
CA GLY A 157 -10.60 12.14 -12.56
C GLY A 157 -10.48 10.88 -13.40
N LEU A 158 -9.46 10.76 -14.25
CA LEU A 158 -9.28 9.62 -15.13
C LEU A 158 -8.72 8.41 -14.38
N LEU A 159 -9.22 7.24 -14.74
CA LEU A 159 -8.64 5.97 -14.35
C LEU A 159 -7.34 5.74 -15.11
N ILE A 160 -6.26 5.52 -14.38
CA ILE A 160 -4.91 5.37 -14.93
C ILE A 160 -4.38 3.94 -14.82
N GLY A 161 -5.06 3.09 -14.07
CA GLY A 161 -4.67 1.70 -13.88
C GLY A 161 -5.24 1.09 -12.60
N THR A 162 -4.66 -0.02 -12.18
CA THR A 162 -5.05 -0.72 -10.95
C THR A 162 -3.84 -1.08 -10.09
N MET A 163 -4.11 -1.34 -8.81
CA MET A 163 -3.18 -1.97 -7.89
C MET A 163 -3.86 -3.18 -7.28
N GLU A 164 -3.10 -4.24 -6.98
CA GLU A 164 -3.63 -5.46 -6.37
C GLU A 164 -2.70 -6.01 -5.31
N VAL A 165 -3.29 -6.51 -4.24
CA VAL A 165 -2.60 -7.34 -3.25
C VAL A 165 -3.34 -8.65 -3.08
N CYS A 166 -2.63 -9.74 -3.37
CA CYS A 166 -3.10 -11.11 -3.19
C CYS A 166 -2.30 -11.77 -2.06
N PRO A 167 -2.87 -11.95 -0.86
CA PRO A 167 -2.23 -12.71 0.20
C PRO A 167 -2.16 -14.19 -0.19
N SER A 168 -1.01 -14.82 -0.01
CA SER A 168 -0.80 -16.20 -0.45
C SER A 168 0.07 -16.99 0.51
N LEU A 169 -0.37 -18.20 0.84
CA LEU A 169 0.42 -19.21 1.55
C LEU A 169 1.28 -20.04 0.58
N LYS A 170 0.98 -20.04 -0.72
CA LYS A 170 1.72 -20.83 -1.72
C LYS A 170 3.21 -20.47 -1.76
N TYR A 171 3.53 -19.20 -1.53
CA TYR A 171 4.90 -18.66 -1.54
C TYR A 171 5.35 -18.27 -0.13
N ALA A 172 4.75 -18.89 0.90
CA ALA A 172 5.06 -18.55 2.28
C ALA A 172 6.53 -18.81 2.61
N VAL A 173 7.11 -17.89 3.40
CA VAL A 173 8.44 -18.06 3.98
C VAL A 173 8.25 -18.26 5.49
N ASP A 174 8.86 -19.30 6.03
CA ASP A 174 8.72 -19.69 7.45
C ASP A 174 7.26 -19.84 7.91
N GLY A 175 6.39 -20.33 7.00
CA GLY A 175 4.97 -20.53 7.28
C GLY A 175 4.14 -19.23 7.38
N LYS A 176 4.75 -18.08 7.10
CA LYS A 176 4.05 -16.79 7.10
C LYS A 176 3.60 -16.42 5.68
N GLN A 177 2.41 -15.86 5.61
CA GLN A 177 1.77 -15.45 4.37
C GLN A 177 2.58 -14.36 3.65
N MET A 178 2.57 -14.39 2.31
CA MET A 178 3.21 -13.41 1.46
C MET A 178 2.15 -12.62 0.68
N GLY A 179 2.34 -11.31 0.53
CA GLY A 179 1.52 -10.46 -0.32
C GLY A 179 2.10 -10.37 -1.74
N ILE A 180 1.37 -10.86 -2.74
CA ILE A 180 1.75 -10.63 -4.14
C ILE A 180 1.19 -9.27 -4.54
N LEU A 181 2.09 -8.33 -4.83
CA LEU A 181 1.75 -6.97 -5.22
C LEU A 181 1.84 -6.83 -6.74
N ARG A 182 0.79 -6.26 -7.34
CA ARG A 182 0.74 -5.86 -8.74
C ARG A 182 0.40 -4.38 -8.86
N ILE A 183 1.01 -3.71 -9.82
CA ILE A 183 0.72 -2.33 -10.20
C ILE A 183 0.63 -2.31 -11.71
N ASP A 184 -0.57 -2.13 -12.24
CA ASP A 184 -0.87 -2.11 -13.66
C ASP A 184 -1.29 -0.68 -14.03
N LEU A 185 -0.45 0.05 -14.78
CA LEU A 185 -0.67 1.45 -15.14
C LEU A 185 -0.65 1.63 -16.65
N LYS A 186 -1.34 2.66 -17.16
CA LYS A 186 -1.14 3.14 -18.54
C LYS A 186 0.33 3.48 -18.75
N SER A 187 0.84 3.23 -19.94
CA SER A 187 2.27 3.43 -20.27
C SER A 187 2.77 4.85 -19.98
N GLU A 188 1.94 5.86 -20.17
CA GLU A 188 2.28 7.27 -19.86
C GLU A 188 2.49 7.54 -18.36
N TYR A 189 1.98 6.67 -17.49
CA TYR A 189 2.16 6.73 -16.02
C TYR A 189 3.25 5.78 -15.51
N GLU A 190 3.87 4.96 -16.35
CA GLU A 190 5.03 4.11 -16.01
C GLU A 190 6.30 4.94 -15.79
N ARG A 191 6.29 5.80 -14.80
CA ARG A 191 7.37 6.71 -14.43
C ARG A 191 7.70 6.58 -12.95
N LEU A 192 8.97 6.62 -12.61
CA LEU A 192 9.45 6.45 -11.24
C LEU A 192 8.75 7.35 -10.20
N PRO A 193 8.48 8.65 -10.46
CA PRO A 193 7.76 9.47 -9.48
C PRO A 193 6.33 8.98 -9.19
N VAL A 194 5.61 8.50 -10.21
CA VAL A 194 4.27 7.94 -10.06
C VAL A 194 4.33 6.62 -9.29
N LEU A 195 5.17 5.71 -9.72
CA LEU A 195 5.37 4.41 -9.07
C LEU A 195 5.79 4.57 -7.60
N ARG A 196 6.66 5.56 -7.30
CA ARG A 196 7.07 5.87 -5.93
C ARG A 196 5.91 6.34 -5.08
N GLU A 197 5.11 7.28 -5.56
CA GLU A 197 3.97 7.83 -4.82
C GLU A 197 2.93 6.74 -4.49
N LEU A 198 2.67 5.81 -5.41
CA LEU A 198 1.80 4.67 -5.19
C LEU A 198 2.41 3.65 -4.21
N MET A 199 3.71 3.38 -4.34
CA MET A 199 4.41 2.45 -3.45
C MET A 199 4.48 2.97 -2.02
N ASP A 200 4.73 4.27 -1.81
CA ASP A 200 4.78 4.90 -0.48
C ASP A 200 3.51 4.62 0.32
N VAL A 201 2.34 4.73 -0.31
CA VAL A 201 1.06 4.46 0.35
C VAL A 201 0.93 2.97 0.70
N LEU A 202 1.25 2.08 -0.23
CA LEU A 202 1.07 0.65 0.00
C LEU A 202 2.02 0.11 1.08
N ILE A 203 3.31 0.46 1.00
CA ILE A 203 4.32 -0.05 1.94
C ILE A 203 3.99 0.28 3.40
N CYS A 204 3.33 1.42 3.64
CA CYS A 204 2.93 1.82 4.99
C CYS A 204 1.82 0.95 5.59
N HIS A 205 1.07 0.22 4.77
CA HIS A 205 -0.18 -0.43 5.20
C HIS A 205 -0.24 -1.93 4.90
N ILE A 206 0.38 -2.38 3.81
CA ILE A 206 0.19 -3.72 3.26
C ILE A 206 0.55 -4.84 4.26
N TYR A 207 1.59 -4.66 5.07
CA TYR A 207 2.04 -5.70 6.01
C TYR A 207 1.04 -5.96 7.13
N GLU A 208 0.43 -4.89 7.65
CA GLU A 208 -0.56 -4.97 8.73
C GLU A 208 -1.94 -5.32 8.19
N ASP A 209 -2.40 -4.60 7.15
CA ASP A 209 -3.75 -4.74 6.59
C ASP A 209 -4.00 -6.15 6.01
N PHE A 210 -2.95 -6.80 5.49
CA PHE A 210 -3.03 -8.15 4.89
C PHE A 210 -2.38 -9.24 5.75
N GLU A 211 -1.85 -8.91 6.92
CA GLU A 211 -1.14 -9.86 7.81
C GLU A 211 -0.03 -10.65 7.09
N VAL A 212 0.71 -9.97 6.18
CA VAL A 212 1.78 -10.58 5.40
C VAL A 212 3.15 -10.23 5.97
N ALA A 213 4.09 -11.18 5.93
CA ALA A 213 5.46 -10.97 6.42
C ALA A 213 6.41 -10.48 5.33
N SER A 214 6.01 -10.60 4.08
CA SER A 214 6.81 -10.21 2.92
C SER A 214 5.91 -9.83 1.74
N ILE A 215 6.49 -9.05 0.82
CA ILE A 215 5.84 -8.63 -0.42
C ILE A 215 6.64 -9.18 -1.58
N LEU A 216 5.93 -9.76 -2.56
CA LEU A 216 6.48 -10.30 -3.80
C LEU A 216 5.97 -9.47 -4.98
N MET A 217 6.87 -9.06 -5.87
CA MET A 217 6.54 -8.39 -7.12
C MET A 217 7.26 -9.04 -8.30
N LYS A 218 6.60 -9.13 -9.46
CA LYS A 218 7.27 -9.43 -10.73
C LYS A 218 7.67 -8.13 -11.41
N ILE A 219 8.94 -8.00 -11.75
CA ILE A 219 9.50 -6.82 -12.43
C ILE A 219 10.40 -7.28 -13.55
N GLN A 220 9.95 -7.09 -14.77
CA GLN A 220 10.68 -7.48 -15.98
C GLN A 220 12.04 -6.77 -16.05
N LYS A 221 13.04 -7.44 -16.62
CA LYS A 221 14.43 -6.92 -16.71
C LYS A 221 14.54 -5.62 -17.48
N ASP A 222 13.67 -5.41 -18.45
CA ASP A 222 13.62 -4.22 -19.30
C ASP A 222 12.71 -3.10 -18.75
N ALA A 223 12.02 -3.33 -17.63
CA ALA A 223 11.18 -2.33 -16.94
C ALA A 223 12.03 -1.33 -16.15
N GLY A 224 12.77 -0.44 -16.84
CA GLY A 224 13.79 0.42 -16.24
C GLY A 224 13.34 1.25 -15.06
N GLU A 225 12.13 1.83 -15.09
CA GLU A 225 11.60 2.64 -13.98
C GLU A 225 11.22 1.75 -12.79
N ARG A 226 10.65 0.58 -13.03
CA ARG A 226 10.34 -0.40 -11.97
C ARG A 226 11.61 -1.00 -11.36
N GLN A 227 12.68 -1.21 -12.17
CA GLN A 227 13.97 -1.65 -11.67
C GLN A 227 14.65 -0.62 -10.74
N LYS A 228 14.44 0.67 -10.98
CA LYS A 228 14.86 1.72 -10.05
C LYS A 228 14.04 1.70 -8.76
N LEU A 229 12.72 1.57 -8.89
CA LEU A 229 11.79 1.53 -7.76
C LEU A 229 12.17 0.41 -6.77
N ILE A 230 12.32 -0.83 -7.24
CA ILE A 230 12.60 -1.96 -6.34
C ILE A 230 13.94 -1.80 -5.59
N LYS A 231 14.92 -1.13 -6.19
CA LYS A 231 16.19 -0.81 -5.52
C LYS A 231 15.98 0.23 -4.40
N GLU A 232 15.19 1.26 -4.65
CA GLU A 232 14.86 2.28 -3.65
C GLU A 232 14.14 1.67 -2.43
N TYR A 233 13.21 0.75 -2.68
CA TYR A 233 12.45 0.07 -1.64
C TYR A 233 13.11 -1.20 -1.10
N GLN A 234 14.37 -1.46 -1.45
CA GLN A 234 15.18 -2.56 -0.91
C GLN A 234 14.62 -3.95 -1.18
N PHE A 235 13.91 -4.12 -2.30
CA PHE A 235 13.57 -5.45 -2.77
C PHE A 235 14.83 -6.18 -3.24
N VAL A 236 14.91 -7.46 -2.95
CA VAL A 236 15.97 -8.37 -3.41
C VAL A 236 15.39 -9.40 -4.36
N ALA A 237 16.21 -9.98 -5.24
CA ALA A 237 15.75 -11.04 -6.12
C ALA A 237 15.21 -12.21 -5.29
N ALA A 238 14.00 -12.65 -5.61
CA ALA A 238 13.44 -13.84 -5.01
C ALA A 238 14.22 -15.05 -5.49
N ARG A 239 14.65 -15.91 -4.55
CA ARG A 239 15.46 -17.09 -4.83
C ARG A 239 14.67 -18.35 -4.61
N GLU A 240 15.25 -19.50 -4.98
CA GLU A 240 14.67 -20.82 -4.75
C GLU A 240 14.29 -21.08 -3.29
N GLU A 241 14.98 -20.44 -2.35
CA GLU A 241 14.66 -20.49 -0.90
C GLU A 241 13.21 -20.09 -0.58
N CYS A 242 12.58 -19.29 -1.45
CA CYS A 242 11.19 -18.87 -1.32
C CYS A 242 10.20 -19.79 -2.06
N ASN A 243 10.64 -20.95 -2.59
CA ASN A 243 9.83 -21.82 -3.46
C ASN A 243 9.28 -21.11 -4.71
N ILE A 244 9.96 -20.07 -5.18
CA ILE A 244 9.57 -19.28 -6.35
C ILE A 244 10.49 -19.70 -7.51
N SER A 245 9.94 -20.50 -8.41
CA SER A 245 10.65 -20.99 -9.60
C SER A 245 10.53 -20.05 -10.81
N LEU A 246 9.90 -18.89 -10.66
CA LEU A 246 9.63 -17.96 -11.73
C LEU A 246 10.71 -16.88 -11.80
N GLU A 247 11.12 -16.51 -13.00
CA GLU A 247 12.11 -15.44 -13.24
C GLU A 247 11.50 -14.06 -12.96
N ASP A 248 12.37 -13.08 -12.70
CA ASP A 248 12.04 -11.66 -12.54
C ASP A 248 11.17 -11.33 -11.31
N TYR A 249 11.16 -12.21 -10.30
CA TYR A 249 10.51 -11.92 -9.03
C TYR A 249 11.46 -11.32 -8.00
N TYR A 250 10.95 -10.35 -7.29
CA TYR A 250 11.66 -9.63 -6.23
C TYR A 250 10.83 -9.63 -4.95
N ILE A 251 11.50 -9.81 -3.82
CA ILE A 251 10.88 -9.92 -2.49
C ILE A 251 11.40 -8.81 -1.58
N ARG A 252 10.50 -8.29 -0.74
CA ARG A 252 10.81 -7.40 0.36
C ARG A 252 10.22 -7.95 1.64
N TYR A 253 11.03 -8.07 2.67
CA TYR A 253 10.58 -8.47 4.01
C TYR A 253 10.12 -7.25 4.83
N CYS A 254 9.22 -7.47 5.80
CA CYS A 254 8.77 -6.47 6.76
C CYS A 254 9.92 -5.91 7.60
#